data_bec6d327edcb8b9a13a9f59ccde5e20a
#
_entry.id   bec6d327edcb8b9a13a9f59ccde5e20a
#
_cell.length_a   1.000
_cell.length_b   1.000
_cell.length_c   1.000
_cell.angle_alpha   90.00
_cell.angle_beta   90.00
_cell.angle_gamma   90.00
#
_symmetry.space_group_name_H-M   'P 1'
#
loop_
_entity.id
_entity.type
_entity.pdbx_description
1 polymer ?
#
loop_
_entity_poly.entity_id
_entity_poly.type
_entity_poly.pdbx_seq_one_letter_code
_entity_poly.pdbx_strand_id
1 'polypeptide(L)'
;DYRVHIDGKDLTPQEISAMILAKIRRDAESYLGEPVTEAVITVPAYFDDSQRKATQDAGRIAGLNVLRIINEPTAAAVAYGLDNEAPQKILVYDLGGGTFDVSIIEIEDGTFTVLATGGDTHLGGDDFDERIVEYAVAEFKKSDRIDLSRDPAAMGRLKEEAEEAKNLSLIHI
;
A
#
# COMPACT_ATOMS: atom_id res chain seq x y z
N ASP A 1 -6.03 23.11 -7.24
CA ASP A 1 -5.97 21.68 -7.56
C ASP A 1 -4.51 21.27 -7.71
N TYR A 2 -4.06 20.31 -6.90
CA TYR A 2 -2.70 19.78 -6.97
C TYR A 2 -2.50 19.01 -8.28
N ARG A 3 -1.35 19.21 -8.94
CA ARG A 3 -0.97 18.51 -10.17
C ARG A 3 0.49 18.11 -10.09
N VAL A 4 0.82 16.97 -10.67
CA VAL A 4 2.19 16.46 -10.82
C VAL A 4 2.57 16.54 -12.29
N HIS A 5 3.72 17.12 -12.57
CA HIS A 5 4.26 17.21 -13.93
C HIS A 5 5.11 15.99 -14.25
N ILE A 6 4.65 15.16 -15.20
CA ILE A 6 5.33 13.92 -15.64
C ILE A 6 5.32 13.89 -17.17
N ASP A 7 6.47 13.75 -17.80
CA ASP A 7 6.63 13.62 -19.25
C ASP A 7 5.88 14.69 -20.07
N GLY A 8 5.94 15.95 -19.61
CA GLY A 8 5.30 17.07 -20.27
C GLY A 8 3.78 17.15 -20.09
N LYS A 9 3.20 16.39 -19.16
CA LYS A 9 1.78 16.39 -18.82
C LYS A 9 1.57 16.77 -17.37
N ASP A 10 0.55 17.57 -17.11
CA ASP A 10 0.08 17.90 -15.76
C ASP A 10 -1.03 16.95 -15.37
N LEU A 11 -0.71 16.00 -14.48
CA LEU A 11 -1.62 14.95 -14.05
C LEU A 11 -2.21 15.26 -12.67
N THR A 12 -3.48 14.96 -12.48
CA THR A 12 -4.14 14.98 -11.19
C THR A 12 -3.81 13.71 -10.39
N PRO A 13 -3.94 13.71 -9.06
CA PRO A 13 -3.80 12.50 -8.24
C PRO A 13 -4.71 11.35 -8.70
N GLN A 14 -5.94 11.67 -9.14
CA GLN A 14 -6.89 10.69 -9.66
C GLN A 14 -6.39 10.03 -10.95
N GLU A 15 -5.79 10.80 -11.86
CA GLU A 15 -5.22 10.26 -13.11
C GLU A 15 -4.02 9.36 -12.84
N ILE A 16 -3.16 9.72 -11.87
CA ILE A 16 -2.02 8.88 -11.48
C ILE A 16 -2.53 7.57 -10.85
N SER A 17 -3.47 7.66 -9.91
CA SER A 17 -4.09 6.48 -9.31
C SER A 17 -4.78 5.59 -10.35
N ALA A 18 -5.41 6.20 -11.36
CA ALA A 18 -6.04 5.47 -12.46
C ALA A 18 -5.02 4.69 -13.30
N MET A 19 -3.80 5.20 -13.48
CA MET A 19 -2.74 4.47 -14.18
C MET A 19 -2.36 3.19 -13.44
N ILE A 20 -2.29 3.25 -12.10
CA ILE A 20 -2.03 2.08 -11.24
C ILE A 20 -3.19 1.08 -11.35
N LEU A 21 -4.43 1.54 -11.18
CA LEU A 21 -5.62 0.70 -11.27
C LEU A 21 -5.77 0.06 -12.66
N ALA A 22 -5.44 0.79 -13.73
CA ALA A 22 -5.44 0.24 -15.09
C ALA A 22 -4.35 -0.84 -15.28
N LYS A 23 -3.21 -0.72 -14.61
CA LYS A 23 -2.17 -1.78 -14.62
C LYS A 23 -2.69 -3.04 -13.88
N ILE A 24 -3.24 -2.86 -12.68
CA ILE A 24 -3.81 -3.96 -11.88
C ILE A 24 -4.92 -4.67 -12.66
N ARG A 25 -5.81 -3.91 -13.33
CA ARG A 25 -6.86 -4.48 -14.17
C ARG A 25 -6.28 -5.37 -15.27
N ARG A 26 -5.28 -4.89 -16.02
CA ARG A 26 -4.64 -5.67 -17.08
C ARG A 26 -3.97 -6.94 -16.55
N ASP A 27 -3.35 -6.86 -15.38
CA ASP A 27 -2.73 -8.02 -14.75
C ASP A 27 -3.79 -9.06 -14.36
N ALA A 28 -4.91 -8.61 -13.78
CA ALA A 28 -6.03 -9.47 -13.45
C ALA A 28 -6.66 -10.11 -14.72
N GLU A 29 -6.87 -9.33 -15.77
CA GLU A 29 -7.38 -9.85 -17.07
C GLU A 29 -6.43 -10.89 -17.66
N SER A 30 -5.11 -10.65 -17.57
CA SER A 30 -4.11 -11.62 -18.03
C SER A 30 -4.12 -12.92 -17.21
N TYR A 31 -4.34 -12.82 -15.91
CA TYR A 31 -4.41 -13.98 -15.00
C TYR A 31 -5.70 -14.79 -15.19
N LEU A 32 -6.85 -14.11 -15.29
CA LEU A 32 -8.17 -14.72 -15.40
C LEU A 32 -8.50 -15.21 -16.82
N GLY A 33 -7.87 -14.62 -17.84
CA GLY A 33 -8.14 -14.91 -19.24
C GLY A 33 -9.46 -14.31 -19.77
N GLU A 34 -10.06 -13.36 -19.01
CA GLU A 34 -11.31 -12.70 -19.36
C GLU A 34 -11.27 -11.20 -18.96
N PRO A 35 -12.13 -10.35 -19.56
CA PRO A 35 -12.20 -8.93 -19.22
C PRO A 35 -12.63 -8.71 -17.77
N VAL A 36 -11.95 -7.77 -17.09
CA VAL A 36 -12.31 -7.30 -15.75
C VAL A 36 -12.98 -5.93 -15.88
N THR A 37 -14.29 -5.88 -15.68
CA THR A 37 -15.10 -4.68 -15.87
C THR A 37 -15.59 -4.05 -14.58
N GLU A 38 -15.59 -4.80 -13.47
CA GLU A 38 -16.11 -4.38 -12.18
C GLU A 38 -15.06 -4.55 -11.10
N ALA A 39 -15.11 -3.67 -10.07
CA ALA A 39 -14.21 -3.76 -8.93
C ALA A 39 -14.84 -3.25 -7.65
N VAL A 40 -14.44 -3.84 -6.53
CA VAL A 40 -14.49 -3.24 -5.19
C VAL A 40 -13.10 -2.71 -4.89
N ILE A 41 -13.00 -1.46 -4.47
CA ILE A 41 -11.71 -0.81 -4.17
C ILE A 41 -11.66 -0.49 -2.68
N THR A 42 -10.52 -0.79 -2.06
CA THR A 42 -10.30 -0.49 -0.64
C THR A 42 -9.62 0.85 -0.46
N VAL A 43 -9.90 1.47 0.68
CA VAL A 43 -9.25 2.73 1.12
C VAL A 43 -8.98 2.67 2.61
N PRO A 44 -7.98 3.40 3.12
CA PRO A 44 -7.78 3.55 4.56
C PRO A 44 -9.04 4.01 5.29
N ALA A 45 -9.25 3.53 6.51
CA ALA A 45 -10.47 3.83 7.27
C ALA A 45 -10.62 5.33 7.60
N TYR A 46 -9.51 6.07 7.66
CA TYR A 46 -9.50 7.52 7.94
C TYR A 46 -9.74 8.40 6.70
N PHE A 47 -9.84 7.83 5.49
CA PHE A 47 -10.14 8.63 4.30
C PHE A 47 -11.49 9.33 4.44
N ASP A 48 -11.49 10.63 4.16
CA ASP A 48 -12.71 11.42 4.08
C ASP A 48 -13.51 11.18 2.78
N ASP A 49 -14.70 11.75 2.70
CA ASP A 49 -15.59 11.57 1.54
C ASP A 49 -14.96 12.06 0.23
N SER A 50 -14.13 13.10 0.27
CA SER A 50 -13.49 13.65 -0.92
C SER A 50 -12.41 12.68 -1.44
N GLN A 51 -11.64 12.06 -0.55
CA GLN A 51 -10.62 11.07 -0.88
C GLN A 51 -11.26 9.76 -1.39
N ARG A 52 -12.37 9.32 -0.78
CA ARG A 52 -13.15 8.16 -1.25
C ARG A 52 -13.71 8.40 -2.65
N LYS A 53 -14.28 9.59 -2.88
CA LYS A 53 -14.77 9.99 -4.20
C LYS A 53 -13.63 10.05 -5.23
N ALA A 54 -12.48 10.61 -4.89
CA ALA A 54 -11.32 10.67 -5.76
C ALA A 54 -10.83 9.26 -6.17
N THR A 55 -10.84 8.31 -5.23
CA THR A 55 -10.51 6.91 -5.50
C THR A 55 -11.53 6.25 -6.42
N GLN A 56 -12.83 6.51 -6.22
CA GLN A 56 -13.89 6.03 -7.10
C GLN A 56 -13.75 6.60 -8.51
N ASP A 57 -13.43 7.88 -8.65
CA ASP A 57 -13.22 8.54 -9.94
C ASP A 57 -11.97 7.98 -10.64
N ALA A 58 -10.89 7.68 -9.90
CA ALA A 58 -9.71 7.00 -10.44
C ALA A 58 -10.06 5.62 -11.02
N GLY A 59 -10.89 4.83 -10.32
CA GLY A 59 -11.39 3.55 -10.84
C GLY A 59 -12.16 3.70 -12.15
N ARG A 60 -13.03 4.72 -12.25
CA ARG A 60 -13.77 5.02 -13.48
C ARG A 60 -12.86 5.45 -14.63
N ILE A 61 -11.86 6.30 -14.36
CA ILE A 61 -10.84 6.70 -15.34
C ILE A 61 -10.07 5.48 -15.84
N ALA A 62 -9.78 4.52 -14.95
CA ALA A 62 -9.14 3.25 -15.30
C ALA A 62 -10.04 2.30 -16.12
N GLY A 63 -11.31 2.66 -16.37
CA GLY A 63 -12.28 1.87 -17.11
C GLY A 63 -12.96 0.77 -16.30
N LEU A 64 -13.03 0.92 -14.97
CA LEU A 64 -13.72 0.01 -14.06
C LEU A 64 -15.09 0.58 -13.62
N ASN A 65 -16.09 -0.28 -13.57
CA ASN A 65 -17.31 0.01 -12.83
C ASN A 65 -17.05 -0.25 -11.34
N VAL A 66 -16.87 0.82 -10.56
CA VAL A 66 -16.59 0.70 -9.12
C VAL A 66 -17.90 0.42 -8.38
N LEU A 67 -18.08 -0.82 -7.97
CA LEU A 67 -19.30 -1.29 -7.27
C LEU A 67 -19.39 -0.70 -5.86
N ARG A 68 -18.25 -0.64 -5.16
CA ARG A 68 -18.18 -0.16 -3.78
C ARG A 68 -16.77 0.30 -3.42
N ILE A 69 -16.69 1.29 -2.54
CA ILE A 69 -15.48 1.63 -1.78
C ILE A 69 -15.67 1.10 -0.36
N ILE A 70 -14.71 0.32 0.15
CA ILE A 70 -14.74 -0.24 1.51
C ILE A 70 -13.46 0.11 2.27
N ASN A 71 -13.51 0.04 3.60
CA ASN A 71 -12.31 0.26 4.40
C ASN A 71 -11.34 -0.92 4.31
N GLU A 72 -10.06 -0.66 4.18
CA GLU A 72 -9.00 -1.69 4.15
C GLU A 72 -9.06 -2.65 5.33
N PRO A 73 -9.19 -2.17 6.59
CA PRO A 73 -9.27 -3.08 7.73
C PRO A 73 -10.56 -3.94 7.73
N THR A 74 -11.66 -3.43 7.17
CA THR A 74 -12.88 -4.22 6.99
C THR A 74 -12.66 -5.31 5.94
N ALA A 75 -12.01 -4.99 4.83
CA ALA A 75 -11.69 -5.97 3.79
C ALA A 75 -10.76 -7.08 4.33
N ALA A 76 -9.77 -6.72 5.13
CA ALA A 76 -8.87 -7.67 5.77
C ALA A 76 -9.64 -8.63 6.72
N ALA A 77 -10.56 -8.10 7.54
CA ALA A 77 -11.40 -8.90 8.42
C ALA A 77 -12.30 -9.88 7.66
N VAL A 78 -12.94 -9.42 6.56
CA VAL A 78 -13.76 -10.27 5.70
C VAL A 78 -12.91 -11.35 5.02
N ALA A 79 -11.74 -10.99 4.50
CA ALA A 79 -10.84 -11.96 3.85
C ALA A 79 -10.33 -13.03 4.83
N TYR A 80 -10.22 -12.71 6.11
CA TYR A 80 -9.87 -13.66 7.16
C TYR A 80 -11.05 -14.55 7.60
N GLY A 81 -12.28 -14.26 7.13
CA GLY A 81 -13.48 -15.07 7.42
C GLY A 81 -14.21 -14.69 8.70
N LEU A 82 -13.99 -13.48 9.21
CA LEU A 82 -14.58 -13.03 10.48
C LEU A 82 -16.03 -12.51 10.34
N ASP A 83 -16.55 -12.42 9.14
CA ASP A 83 -17.92 -11.96 8.84
C ASP A 83 -19.02 -12.90 9.35
N ASN A 84 -18.69 -14.16 9.59
CA ASN A 84 -19.61 -15.21 10.04
C ASN A 84 -19.38 -15.65 11.50
N GLU A 85 -18.56 -14.93 12.24
CA GLU A 85 -18.22 -15.27 13.61
C GLU A 85 -19.15 -14.58 14.63
N ALA A 86 -19.11 -15.06 15.89
CA ALA A 86 -19.82 -14.41 16.99
C ALA A 86 -19.36 -12.96 17.19
N PRO A 87 -20.18 -12.09 17.83
CA PRO A 87 -19.80 -10.70 18.11
C PRO A 87 -18.43 -10.62 18.78
N GLN A 88 -17.55 -9.78 18.23
CA GLN A 88 -16.17 -9.67 18.69
C GLN A 88 -15.56 -8.31 18.38
N LYS A 89 -14.48 -7.99 19.10
CA LYS A 89 -13.61 -6.86 18.79
C LYS A 89 -12.27 -7.38 18.31
N ILE A 90 -11.82 -6.87 17.20
CA ILE A 90 -10.54 -7.24 16.60
C ILE A 90 -9.64 -6.03 16.45
N LEU A 91 -8.34 -6.26 16.46
CA LEU A 91 -7.34 -5.29 16.07
C LEU A 91 -6.76 -5.75 14.73
N VAL A 92 -6.85 -4.87 13.74
CA VAL A 92 -6.18 -5.04 12.44
C VAL A 92 -4.90 -4.22 12.47
N TYR A 93 -3.78 -4.90 12.25
CA TYR A 93 -2.44 -4.31 12.20
C TYR A 93 -1.94 -4.44 10.76
N ASP A 94 -1.86 -3.32 10.04
CA ASP A 94 -1.47 -3.25 8.64
C ASP A 94 -0.17 -2.46 8.51
N LEU A 95 0.94 -3.16 8.33
CA LEU A 95 2.25 -2.57 8.09
C LEU A 95 2.65 -2.84 6.64
N GLY A 96 2.43 -1.85 5.79
CA GLY A 96 2.79 -1.90 4.38
C GLY A 96 4.23 -1.48 4.08
N GLY A 97 4.54 -1.23 2.81
CA GLY A 97 5.86 -0.76 2.39
C GLY A 97 6.14 0.69 2.79
N GLY A 98 5.13 1.56 2.78
CA GLY A 98 5.28 2.99 3.03
C GLY A 98 4.33 3.56 4.08
N THR A 99 3.35 2.80 4.56
CA THR A 99 2.38 3.22 5.57
C THR A 99 2.17 2.15 6.63
N PHE A 100 1.87 2.59 7.83
CA PHE A 100 1.44 1.75 8.95
C PHE A 100 0.06 2.19 9.40
N ASP A 101 -0.89 1.26 9.40
CA ASP A 101 -2.26 1.48 9.85
C ASP A 101 -2.66 0.46 10.92
N VAL A 102 -3.31 0.94 11.96
CA VAL A 102 -3.89 0.09 12.98
C VAL A 102 -5.34 0.50 13.21
N SER A 103 -6.24 -0.47 13.27
CA SER A 103 -7.67 -0.21 13.47
C SER A 103 -8.27 -1.19 14.48
N ILE A 104 -9.15 -0.69 15.32
CA ILE A 104 -10.00 -1.51 16.18
C ILE A 104 -11.38 -1.55 15.55
N ILE A 105 -11.86 -2.76 15.25
CA ILE A 105 -13.17 -3.01 14.63
C ILE A 105 -14.01 -3.85 15.58
N GLU A 106 -15.26 -3.45 15.72
CA GLU A 106 -16.31 -4.26 16.34
C GLU A 106 -17.12 -4.95 15.24
N ILE A 107 -17.33 -6.23 15.38
CA ILE A 107 -18.14 -7.06 14.49
C ILE A 107 -19.35 -7.53 15.29
N GLU A 108 -20.54 -7.16 14.84
CA GLU A 108 -21.80 -7.55 15.45
C GLU A 108 -22.86 -7.69 14.36
N ASP A 109 -23.54 -8.85 14.33
CA ASP A 109 -24.60 -9.18 13.36
C ASP A 109 -24.21 -8.90 11.88
N GLY A 110 -22.96 -9.24 11.50
CA GLY A 110 -22.44 -9.03 10.15
C GLY A 110 -22.14 -7.54 9.82
N THR A 111 -22.22 -6.66 10.82
CA THR A 111 -21.89 -5.24 10.69
C THR A 111 -20.48 -4.99 11.23
N PHE A 112 -19.67 -4.29 10.45
CA PHE A 112 -18.31 -3.90 10.81
C PHE A 112 -18.27 -2.42 11.18
N THR A 113 -18.01 -2.13 12.45
CA THR A 113 -17.91 -0.76 12.96
C THR A 113 -16.48 -0.45 13.33
N VAL A 114 -15.86 0.53 12.68
CA VAL A 114 -14.53 1.00 13.05
C VAL A 114 -14.64 1.87 14.29
N LEU A 115 -14.09 1.40 15.41
CA LEU A 115 -14.12 2.09 16.71
C LEU A 115 -13.00 3.11 16.85
N ALA A 116 -11.81 2.78 16.37
CA ALA A 116 -10.63 3.64 16.43
C ALA A 116 -9.66 3.31 15.31
N THR A 117 -8.91 4.32 14.89
CA THR A 117 -7.80 4.20 13.92
C THR A 117 -6.58 4.94 14.44
N GLY A 118 -5.40 4.47 14.06
CA GLY A 118 -4.12 5.12 14.30
C GLY A 118 -3.10 4.64 13.29
N GLY A 119 -1.89 5.17 13.34
CA GLY A 119 -0.84 4.76 12.43
C GLY A 119 0.11 5.89 12.08
N ASP A 120 0.90 5.67 11.04
CA ASP A 120 1.82 6.65 10.47
C ASP A 120 1.81 6.52 8.94
N THR A 121 1.49 7.60 8.25
CA THR A 121 1.40 7.64 6.79
C THR A 121 2.76 7.66 6.08
N HIS A 122 3.86 7.66 6.83
CA HIS A 122 5.24 7.69 6.34
C HIS A 122 6.13 6.69 7.09
N LEU A 123 5.57 5.56 7.49
CA LEU A 123 6.30 4.47 8.15
C LEU A 123 5.93 3.14 7.50
N GLY A 124 6.91 2.41 7.02
CA GLY A 124 6.71 1.09 6.41
C GLY A 124 8.00 0.32 6.18
N GLY A 125 7.91 -0.74 5.41
CA GLY A 125 9.04 -1.60 5.07
C GLY A 125 10.20 -0.87 4.40
N ASP A 126 9.90 0.17 3.61
CA ASP A 126 10.91 1.01 2.94
C ASP A 126 11.82 1.73 3.93
N ASP A 127 11.30 2.15 5.09
CA ASP A 127 12.11 2.79 6.14
C ASP A 127 13.10 1.82 6.79
N PHE A 128 12.69 0.56 6.94
CA PHE A 128 13.59 -0.49 7.41
C PHE A 128 14.70 -0.77 6.40
N ASP A 129 14.37 -0.84 5.12
CA ASP A 129 15.35 -1.02 4.04
C ASP A 129 16.35 0.13 4.01
N GLU A 130 15.87 1.37 4.14
CA GLU A 130 16.74 2.55 4.19
C GLU A 130 17.72 2.51 5.36
N ARG A 131 17.32 2.03 6.53
CA ARG A 131 18.21 1.86 7.69
C ARG A 131 19.30 0.83 7.44
N ILE A 132 18.98 -0.27 6.73
CA ILE A 132 19.97 -1.27 6.34
C ILE A 132 20.96 -0.67 5.33
N VAL A 133 20.46 0.06 4.35
CA VAL A 133 21.27 0.75 3.34
C VAL A 133 22.21 1.77 4.00
N GLU A 134 21.69 2.64 4.88
CA GLU A 134 22.50 3.61 5.62
C GLU A 134 23.63 2.94 6.40
N TYR A 135 23.31 1.86 7.10
CA TYR A 135 24.30 1.09 7.86
C TYR A 135 25.39 0.51 6.94
N ALA A 136 25.00 -0.14 5.84
CA ALA A 136 25.92 -0.75 4.90
C ALA A 136 26.83 0.30 4.23
N VAL A 137 26.29 1.43 3.80
CA VAL A 137 27.07 2.55 3.23
C VAL A 137 28.07 3.10 4.24
N ALA A 138 27.65 3.27 5.50
CA ALA A 138 28.53 3.77 6.55
C ALA A 138 29.68 2.80 6.86
N GLU A 139 29.40 1.50 6.95
CA GLU A 139 30.43 0.48 7.20
C GLU A 139 31.41 0.36 6.03
N PHE A 140 30.90 0.32 4.79
CA PHE A 140 31.76 0.27 3.60
C PHE A 140 32.67 1.51 3.49
N LYS A 141 32.15 2.67 3.82
CA LYS A 141 32.95 3.91 3.84
C LYS A 141 34.07 3.86 4.90
N LYS A 142 33.86 3.18 6.04
CA LYS A 142 34.90 3.00 7.07
C LYS A 142 35.97 2.03 6.61
N SER A 143 35.60 0.88 6.01
CA SER A 143 36.53 -0.17 5.59
C SER A 143 37.35 0.21 4.34
N ASP A 144 36.62 0.68 3.30
CA ASP A 144 37.21 0.83 1.96
C ASP A 144 37.47 2.31 1.59
N ARG A 145 37.03 3.26 2.41
CA ARG A 145 37.13 4.72 2.20
C ARG A 145 36.46 5.20 0.91
N ILE A 146 35.46 4.45 0.41
CA ILE A 146 34.65 4.79 -0.75
C ILE A 146 33.25 5.18 -0.29
N ASP A 147 32.73 6.27 -0.83
CA ASP A 147 31.38 6.78 -0.55
C ASP A 147 30.41 6.32 -1.63
N LEU A 148 29.68 5.24 -1.35
CA LEU A 148 28.69 4.66 -2.29
C LEU A 148 27.48 5.55 -2.50
N SER A 149 27.18 6.51 -1.61
CA SER A 149 26.01 7.40 -1.74
C SER A 149 26.05 8.26 -3.01
N ARG A 150 27.21 8.38 -3.65
CA ARG A 150 27.41 9.16 -4.88
C ARG A 150 27.20 8.35 -6.16
N ASP A 151 27.01 7.04 -6.04
CA ASP A 151 26.77 6.14 -7.18
C ASP A 151 25.33 5.64 -7.18
N PRO A 152 24.44 6.18 -8.04
CA PRO A 152 23.06 5.77 -8.11
C PRO A 152 22.85 4.29 -8.43
N ALA A 153 23.75 3.68 -9.22
CA ALA A 153 23.65 2.27 -9.56
C ALA A 153 24.00 1.37 -8.36
N ALA A 154 25.06 1.74 -7.62
CA ALA A 154 25.40 1.04 -6.37
C ALA A 154 24.28 1.17 -5.32
N MET A 155 23.70 2.37 -5.18
CA MET A 155 22.60 2.61 -4.24
C MET A 155 21.34 1.82 -4.62
N GLY A 156 21.01 1.73 -5.91
CA GLY A 156 19.87 0.93 -6.39
C GLY A 156 20.03 -0.56 -6.04
N ARG A 157 21.20 -1.13 -6.34
CA ARG A 157 21.50 -2.53 -5.99
C ARG A 157 21.48 -2.76 -4.47
N LEU A 158 22.06 -1.82 -3.71
CA LEU A 158 22.10 -1.93 -2.25
C LEU A 158 20.70 -1.92 -1.65
N LYS A 159 19.75 -1.15 -2.23
CA LYS A 159 18.35 -1.13 -1.81
C LYS A 159 17.67 -2.49 -2.08
N GLU A 160 17.88 -3.09 -3.25
CA GLU A 160 17.35 -4.42 -3.58
C GLU A 160 17.86 -5.49 -2.60
N GLU A 161 19.17 -5.50 -2.33
CA GLU A 161 19.79 -6.45 -1.38
C GLU A 161 19.35 -6.22 0.08
N ALA A 162 19.08 -4.95 0.45
CA ALA A 162 18.57 -4.62 1.79
C ALA A 162 17.14 -5.13 1.99
N GLU A 163 16.29 -5.00 0.98
CA GLU A 163 14.92 -5.54 1.01
C GLU A 163 14.96 -7.08 1.11
N GLU A 164 15.81 -7.74 0.34
CA GLU A 164 15.98 -9.20 0.42
C GLU A 164 16.46 -9.63 1.81
N ALA A 165 17.46 -8.95 2.37
CA ALA A 165 17.98 -9.22 3.70
C ALA A 165 16.92 -9.03 4.81
N LYS A 166 16.11 -7.97 4.72
CA LYS A 166 14.96 -7.75 5.60
C LYS A 166 13.97 -8.92 5.53
N ASN A 167 13.59 -9.33 4.32
CA ASN A 167 12.64 -10.41 4.11
C ASN A 167 13.18 -11.75 4.66
N LEU A 168 14.44 -12.05 4.43
CA LEU A 168 15.09 -13.24 4.99
C LEU A 168 15.14 -13.21 6.52
N SER A 169 15.40 -12.06 7.13
CA SER A 169 15.42 -11.90 8.59
C SER A 169 14.05 -12.19 9.20
N LEU A 170 12.96 -11.77 8.54
CA LEU A 170 11.58 -11.96 9.02
C LEU A 170 11.08 -13.41 8.91
N ILE A 171 11.70 -14.23 8.07
CA ILE A 171 11.38 -15.67 7.94
C ILE A 171 11.92 -16.49 9.12
N HIS A 172 12.95 -16.00 9.79
CA HIS A 172 13.65 -16.72 10.86
C HIS A 172 13.27 -16.25 12.28
N ILE A 173 12.26 -15.39 12.42
CA ILE A 173 11.64 -14.98 13.68
C ILE A 173 10.38 -15.84 13.90
#